data_24d1bd89c5e130606b5df45cf0f47fad
#
_entry.id   24d1bd89c5e130606b5df45cf0f47fad
#
_cell.length_a   1.000
_cell.length_b   1.000
_cell.length_c   1.000
_cell.angle_alpha   90.00
_cell.angle_beta   90.00
_cell.angle_gamma   90.00
#
_symmetry.space_group_name_H-M   'P 1'
#
loop_
_entity.id
_entity.type
_entity.pdbx_description
1 polymer ?
#
loop_
_entity_poly.entity_id
_entity_poly.type
_entity_poly.pdbx_seq_one_letter_code
_entity_poly.pdbx_strand_id
1 'polypeptide(L)'
;MRRIAIVGAGQAGLQLALGLLAKGYHVTLATNRNGEDIRNGKVMSSQCMFNAALQSERDLGLNFWEDQCPAVEGIGLAVPDPEKPNEPLFSWSTRLDRYAQSVDQRLKMPVWMDEVVKRGGEVIIQDVGVAELELLSTSHDLVLLAAGKGEIVNLFEKDAERTQFQQPQRALSLTYVKGMTPMSPFSRVSFNLIPGVGEYFVFPCLTTTGPCEIMVFEGIPGGPMDCWQGITSAEQHLEKSLELINRYVPWEAERCRSVEMTDDKGFLSGRFTPMVRKPVLTLPSGRKVFGMADALVVNDPITGQGSNNAAKCSKVYLDAIVARGVQDFGPDWMHDTFEQYWSYAQHVVKWTNTMLTPPPQHLLELLGAASQSKPLASAIANGFDDPRNFAPWWFDAQSCQAFIQEKTRQAA
;
A
#
# COMPACT_ATOMS: atom_id res chain seq x y z
N MET A 1 -3.38 34.35 2.80
CA MET A 1 -3.59 32.91 3.01
C MET A 1 -3.03 32.21 1.80
N ARG A 2 -2.24 31.12 1.96
CA ARG A 2 -1.58 30.44 0.84
C ARG A 2 -2.55 29.52 0.11
N ARG A 3 -2.36 29.43 -1.18
CA ARG A 3 -3.15 28.61 -2.10
C ARG A 3 -2.32 27.41 -2.56
N ILE A 4 -2.84 26.19 -2.35
CA ILE A 4 -2.15 24.95 -2.70
C ILE A 4 -3.05 24.13 -3.62
N ALA A 5 -2.51 23.73 -4.77
CA ALA A 5 -3.17 22.82 -5.67
C ALA A 5 -2.61 21.40 -5.50
N ILE A 6 -3.49 20.41 -5.48
CA ILE A 6 -3.14 19.00 -5.39
C ILE A 6 -3.81 18.28 -6.56
N VAL A 7 -3.03 17.55 -7.34
CA VAL A 7 -3.50 16.75 -8.48
C VAL A 7 -3.49 15.28 -8.09
N GLY A 8 -4.69 14.69 -7.97
CA GLY A 8 -4.89 13.30 -7.58
C GLY A 8 -5.67 13.13 -6.29
N ALA A 9 -6.84 12.49 -6.36
CA ALA A 9 -7.76 12.23 -5.26
C ALA A 9 -7.61 10.80 -4.70
N GLY A 10 -6.37 10.33 -4.52
CA GLY A 10 -6.05 9.10 -3.79
C GLY A 10 -5.76 9.35 -2.31
N GLN A 11 -5.33 8.30 -1.60
CA GLN A 11 -5.00 8.36 -0.15
C GLN A 11 -4.10 9.57 0.19
N ALA A 12 -3.00 9.76 -0.55
CA ALA A 12 -2.04 10.81 -0.26
C ALA A 12 -2.61 12.21 -0.50
N GLY A 13 -3.20 12.43 -1.68
CA GLY A 13 -3.70 13.76 -2.07
C GLY A 13 -4.86 14.22 -1.20
N LEU A 14 -5.83 13.35 -0.93
CA LEU A 14 -6.98 13.69 -0.08
C LEU A 14 -6.59 13.90 1.38
N GLN A 15 -5.72 13.05 1.93
CA GLN A 15 -5.25 13.23 3.31
C GLN A 15 -4.48 14.54 3.48
N LEU A 16 -3.61 14.89 2.52
CA LEU A 16 -2.89 16.17 2.54
C LEU A 16 -3.85 17.34 2.39
N ALA A 17 -4.82 17.27 1.46
CA ALA A 17 -5.82 18.32 1.25
C ALA A 17 -6.59 18.63 2.54
N LEU A 18 -7.11 17.59 3.20
CA LEU A 18 -7.87 17.72 4.44
C LEU A 18 -7.02 18.22 5.61
N GLY A 19 -5.75 17.78 5.68
CA GLY A 19 -4.79 18.30 6.65
C GLY A 19 -4.48 19.78 6.45
N LEU A 20 -4.30 20.23 5.22
CA LEU A 20 -4.05 21.65 4.89
C LEU A 20 -5.27 22.52 5.16
N LEU A 21 -6.49 22.05 4.83
CA LEU A 21 -7.73 22.74 5.16
C LEU A 21 -7.88 22.94 6.68
N ALA A 22 -7.56 21.91 7.48
CA ALA A 22 -7.57 21.99 8.93
C ALA A 22 -6.54 23.00 9.49
N LYS A 23 -5.52 23.37 8.70
CA LYS A 23 -4.51 24.39 9.03
C LYS A 23 -4.80 25.75 8.40
N GLY A 24 -5.96 25.92 7.76
CA GLY A 24 -6.43 27.19 7.21
C GLY A 24 -5.82 27.57 5.86
N TYR A 25 -5.30 26.62 5.10
CA TYR A 25 -4.87 26.86 3.72
C TYR A 25 -6.05 26.85 2.75
N HIS A 26 -5.92 27.55 1.62
CA HIS A 26 -6.82 27.36 0.49
C HIS A 26 -6.34 26.16 -0.34
N VAL A 27 -7.20 25.18 -0.54
CA VAL A 27 -6.84 23.96 -1.25
C VAL A 27 -7.75 23.78 -2.46
N THR A 28 -7.13 23.57 -3.63
CA THR A 28 -7.79 23.12 -4.85
C THR A 28 -7.31 21.69 -5.14
N LEU A 29 -8.24 20.73 -5.15
CA LEU A 29 -7.99 19.34 -5.50
C LEU A 29 -8.48 19.07 -6.91
N ALA A 30 -7.57 18.72 -7.83
CA ALA A 30 -7.91 18.33 -9.21
C ALA A 30 -7.85 16.81 -9.37
N THR A 31 -8.87 16.23 -10.00
CA THR A 31 -8.95 14.79 -10.27
C THR A 31 -9.79 14.54 -11.52
N ASN A 32 -9.52 13.46 -12.24
CA ASN A 32 -10.28 13.12 -13.45
C ASN A 32 -11.54 12.27 -13.20
N ARG A 33 -11.85 11.94 -11.95
CA ARG A 33 -13.04 11.19 -11.58
C ARG A 33 -13.77 11.85 -10.44
N ASN A 34 -15.09 11.95 -10.54
CA ASN A 34 -15.93 12.34 -9.41
C ASN A 34 -16.14 11.18 -8.44
N GLY A 35 -16.77 11.46 -7.29
CA GLY A 35 -17.02 10.46 -6.26
C GLY A 35 -17.91 9.30 -6.72
N GLU A 36 -18.86 9.56 -7.62
CA GLU A 36 -19.74 8.54 -8.18
C GLU A 36 -18.98 7.60 -9.13
N ASP A 37 -18.12 8.15 -10.01
CA ASP A 37 -17.25 7.36 -10.89
C ASP A 37 -16.31 6.44 -10.09
N ILE A 38 -15.81 6.91 -8.96
CA ILE A 38 -14.95 6.11 -8.08
C ILE A 38 -15.77 5.01 -7.42
N ARG A 39 -16.91 5.36 -6.81
CA ARG A 39 -17.78 4.41 -6.09
C ARG A 39 -18.29 3.29 -6.99
N ASN A 40 -18.65 3.61 -8.22
CA ASN A 40 -19.18 2.68 -9.20
C ASN A 40 -18.09 2.07 -10.11
N GLY A 41 -16.83 2.38 -9.87
CA GLY A 41 -15.68 1.85 -10.61
C GLY A 41 -15.23 0.47 -10.16
N LYS A 42 -14.16 -0.04 -10.80
CA LYS A 42 -13.45 -1.23 -10.32
C LYS A 42 -12.68 -0.92 -9.04
N VAL A 43 -12.45 -1.93 -8.22
CA VAL A 43 -11.49 -1.85 -7.10
C VAL A 43 -10.14 -1.36 -7.60
N MET A 44 -9.43 -0.59 -6.79
CA MET A 44 -8.22 0.11 -7.22
C MET A 44 -6.94 -0.39 -6.56
N SER A 45 -7.05 -1.03 -5.41
CA SER A 45 -5.93 -1.57 -4.65
C SER A 45 -6.41 -2.53 -3.55
N SER A 46 -5.47 -3.15 -2.87
CA SER A 46 -5.68 -4.01 -1.69
C SER A 46 -5.06 -3.35 -0.46
N GLN A 47 -5.53 -2.17 -0.10
CA GLN A 47 -4.98 -1.39 1.01
C GLN A 47 -5.17 -2.09 2.36
N CYS A 48 -4.10 -2.34 3.10
CA CYS A 48 -4.11 -2.70 4.51
C CYS A 48 -3.30 -1.63 5.25
N MET A 49 -3.97 -0.83 6.07
CA MET A 49 -3.35 0.29 6.78
C MET A 49 -3.05 -0.11 8.21
N PHE A 50 -1.76 -0.05 8.58
CA PHE A 50 -1.29 -0.32 9.93
C PHE A 50 -1.49 0.88 10.84
N ASN A 51 -1.31 0.69 12.14
CA ASN A 51 -1.70 1.65 13.16
C ASN A 51 -1.12 3.06 12.97
N ALA A 52 0.15 3.19 12.62
CA ALA A 52 0.78 4.51 12.43
C ALA A 52 0.12 5.31 11.28
N ALA A 53 -0.29 4.63 10.20
CA ALA A 53 -1.01 5.25 9.10
C ALA A 53 -2.46 5.58 9.49
N LEU A 54 -3.16 4.68 10.19
CA LEU A 54 -4.50 4.91 10.72
C LEU A 54 -4.53 6.05 11.75
N GLN A 55 -3.48 6.21 12.55
CA GLN A 55 -3.39 7.31 13.50
C GLN A 55 -3.40 8.66 12.78
N SER A 56 -2.76 8.77 11.62
CA SER A 56 -2.82 10.00 10.82
C SER A 56 -4.23 10.30 10.31
N GLU A 57 -5.05 9.29 10.02
CA GLU A 57 -6.47 9.48 9.69
C GLU A 57 -7.28 9.91 10.92
N ARG A 58 -7.05 9.30 12.09
CA ARG A 58 -7.70 9.65 13.37
C ARG A 58 -7.40 11.09 13.78
N ASP A 59 -6.14 11.51 13.67
CA ASP A 59 -5.68 12.87 14.00
C ASP A 59 -6.39 13.95 13.16
N LEU A 60 -6.85 13.60 11.96
CA LEU A 60 -7.60 14.47 11.05
C LEU A 60 -9.11 14.28 11.12
N GLY A 61 -9.61 13.35 11.95
CA GLY A 61 -11.03 12.99 12.04
C GLY A 61 -11.57 12.37 10.74
N LEU A 62 -10.79 11.49 10.10
CA LEU A 62 -11.10 10.83 8.82
C LEU A 62 -11.38 9.35 8.94
N ASN A 63 -11.33 8.78 10.13
CA ASN A 63 -11.54 7.37 10.44
C ASN A 63 -13.03 6.99 10.54
N PHE A 64 -13.84 7.38 9.54
CA PHE A 64 -15.30 7.23 9.55
C PHE A 64 -15.80 5.78 9.66
N TRP A 65 -14.94 4.81 9.37
CA TRP A 65 -15.29 3.38 9.37
C TRP A 65 -14.63 2.59 10.50
N GLU A 66 -14.07 3.26 11.50
CA GLU A 66 -13.31 2.63 12.59
C GLU A 66 -14.09 1.47 13.25
N ASP A 67 -15.37 1.69 13.56
CA ASP A 67 -16.21 0.72 14.25
C ASP A 67 -16.87 -0.30 13.31
N GLN A 68 -16.90 -0.04 12.01
CA GLN A 68 -17.57 -0.89 11.02
C GLN A 68 -16.62 -1.79 10.27
N CYS A 69 -15.37 -1.36 10.09
CA CYS A 69 -14.35 -2.08 9.36
C CYS A 69 -13.80 -3.23 10.22
N PRO A 70 -13.82 -4.48 9.73
CA PRO A 70 -13.18 -5.58 10.43
C PRO A 70 -11.71 -5.26 10.74
N ALA A 71 -11.32 -5.52 11.98
CA ALA A 71 -9.93 -5.35 12.39
C ALA A 71 -9.05 -6.46 11.77
N VAL A 72 -7.86 -6.10 11.34
CA VAL A 72 -6.75 -7.02 11.07
C VAL A 72 -5.92 -7.08 12.34
N GLU A 73 -6.16 -8.10 13.17
CA GLU A 73 -5.58 -8.18 14.53
C GLU A 73 -4.17 -8.75 14.55
N GLY A 74 -3.72 -9.37 13.46
CA GLY A 74 -2.43 -10.04 13.42
C GLY A 74 -1.86 -10.27 12.04
N ILE A 75 -0.71 -10.92 12.03
CA ILE A 75 -0.01 -11.42 10.84
C ILE A 75 0.22 -12.91 11.01
N GLY A 76 0.00 -13.68 9.95
CA GLY A 76 0.37 -15.08 9.84
C GLY A 76 1.19 -15.33 8.59
N LEU A 77 2.04 -16.33 8.64
CA LEU A 77 2.86 -16.76 7.52
C LEU A 77 2.89 -18.28 7.45
N ALA A 78 2.76 -18.83 6.24
CA ALA A 78 2.94 -20.23 5.94
C ALA A 78 3.82 -20.40 4.71
N VAL A 79 4.62 -21.44 4.69
CA VAL A 79 5.44 -21.86 3.55
C VAL A 79 5.07 -23.30 3.22
N PRO A 80 4.68 -23.63 1.98
CA PRO A 80 4.35 -25.00 1.56
C PRO A 80 5.49 -25.98 1.80
N ASP A 81 5.16 -27.22 2.22
CA ASP A 81 6.10 -28.32 2.22
C ASP A 81 6.19 -28.94 0.82
N PRO A 82 7.33 -28.92 0.14
CA PRO A 82 7.47 -29.52 -1.20
C PRO A 82 7.26 -31.03 -1.20
N GLU A 83 7.46 -31.71 -0.07
CA GLU A 83 7.27 -33.15 0.08
C GLU A 83 5.84 -33.53 0.50
N LYS A 84 5.11 -32.58 1.12
CA LYS A 84 3.74 -32.74 1.60
C LYS A 84 2.84 -31.61 1.12
N PRO A 85 2.34 -31.67 -0.12
CA PRO A 85 1.64 -30.54 -0.76
C PRO A 85 0.42 -29.99 -0.02
N ASN A 86 -0.16 -30.78 0.91
CA ASN A 86 -1.35 -30.38 1.67
C ASN A 86 -1.04 -29.76 3.05
N GLU A 87 0.22 -29.68 3.42
CA GLU A 87 0.66 -29.14 4.72
C GLU A 87 1.72 -28.06 4.52
N PRO A 88 1.75 -27.04 5.38
CA PRO A 88 2.88 -26.11 5.39
C PRO A 88 4.12 -26.79 6.02
N LEU A 89 5.30 -26.55 5.46
CA LEU A 89 6.61 -26.90 6.02
C LEU A 89 6.76 -26.28 7.42
N PHE A 90 6.37 -25.04 7.53
CA PHE A 90 6.17 -24.33 8.80
C PHE A 90 5.12 -23.23 8.64
N SER A 91 4.48 -22.89 9.74
CA SER A 91 3.58 -21.76 9.82
C SER A 91 3.62 -21.15 11.21
N TRP A 92 3.29 -19.87 11.26
CA TRP A 92 3.10 -19.16 12.52
C TRP A 92 2.08 -18.02 12.34
N SER A 93 1.51 -17.59 13.45
CA SER A 93 0.69 -16.37 13.50
C SER A 93 0.84 -15.70 14.85
N THR A 94 0.77 -14.37 14.85
CA THR A 94 0.86 -13.57 16.06
C THR A 94 0.00 -12.31 15.93
N ARG A 95 -0.44 -11.79 17.09
CA ARG A 95 -1.17 -10.51 17.12
C ARG A 95 -0.21 -9.34 16.91
N LEU A 96 -0.71 -8.32 16.25
CA LEU A 96 -0.12 -6.99 16.22
C LEU A 96 -0.33 -6.30 17.57
N ASP A 97 0.57 -5.41 17.96
CA ASP A 97 0.40 -4.57 19.15
C ASP A 97 -0.82 -3.64 19.04
N ARG A 98 -1.10 -3.23 17.82
CA ARG A 98 -2.29 -2.44 17.39
C ARG A 98 -2.82 -2.99 16.09
N TYR A 99 -4.12 -3.13 15.98
CA TYR A 99 -4.76 -3.65 14.76
C TYR A 99 -4.56 -2.74 13.54
N ALA A 100 -4.61 -3.36 12.38
CA ALA A 100 -4.71 -2.68 11.09
C ALA A 100 -6.16 -2.74 10.57
N GLN A 101 -6.48 -1.95 9.55
CA GLN A 101 -7.78 -1.97 8.88
C GLN A 101 -7.61 -1.78 7.37
N SER A 102 -8.56 -2.34 6.61
CA SER A 102 -8.63 -2.17 5.17
C SER A 102 -10.02 -1.66 4.79
N VAL A 103 -10.07 -0.46 4.22
CA VAL A 103 -11.32 0.14 3.70
C VAL A 103 -11.16 0.36 2.22
N ASP A 104 -12.09 -0.19 1.42
CA ASP A 104 -12.10 -0.07 -0.04
C ASP A 104 -12.05 1.42 -0.45
N GLN A 105 -11.17 1.75 -1.38
CA GLN A 105 -11.04 3.12 -1.89
C GLN A 105 -12.32 3.62 -2.59
N ARG A 106 -13.14 2.72 -3.12
CA ARG A 106 -14.46 3.07 -3.67
C ARG A 106 -15.43 3.58 -2.60
N LEU A 107 -15.23 3.18 -1.35
CA LEU A 107 -15.97 3.67 -0.18
C LEU A 107 -15.31 4.91 0.40
N LYS A 108 -13.99 4.88 0.62
CA LYS A 108 -13.22 5.91 1.33
C LYS A 108 -13.06 7.20 0.53
N MET A 109 -12.58 7.13 -0.72
CA MET A 109 -12.19 8.32 -1.47
C MET A 109 -13.36 9.26 -1.81
N PRO A 110 -14.56 8.78 -2.22
CA PRO A 110 -15.70 9.66 -2.44
C PRO A 110 -16.10 10.46 -1.19
N VAL A 111 -16.13 9.81 -0.02
CA VAL A 111 -16.49 10.48 1.25
C VAL A 111 -15.45 11.52 1.64
N TRP A 112 -14.17 11.24 1.42
CA TRP A 112 -13.11 12.20 1.68
C TRP A 112 -13.14 13.38 0.69
N MET A 113 -13.54 13.16 -0.57
CA MET A 113 -13.76 14.26 -1.52
C MET A 113 -14.91 15.17 -1.06
N ASP A 114 -16.01 14.60 -0.58
CA ASP A 114 -17.11 15.36 0.01
C ASP A 114 -16.65 16.16 1.25
N GLU A 115 -15.80 15.58 2.10
CA GLU A 115 -15.20 16.27 3.24
C GLU A 115 -14.27 17.42 2.82
N VAL A 116 -13.55 17.32 1.69
CA VAL A 116 -12.77 18.45 1.16
C VAL A 116 -13.69 19.63 0.86
N VAL A 117 -14.78 19.39 0.17
CA VAL A 117 -15.77 20.44 -0.15
C VAL A 117 -16.39 21.00 1.12
N LYS A 118 -16.84 20.15 2.04
CA LYS A 118 -17.46 20.51 3.31
C LYS A 118 -16.56 21.37 4.20
N ARG A 119 -15.24 21.13 4.17
CA ARG A 119 -14.22 21.89 4.91
C ARG A 119 -13.74 23.14 4.14
N GLY A 120 -14.38 23.50 3.03
CA GLY A 120 -14.14 24.73 2.27
C GLY A 120 -13.05 24.62 1.20
N GLY A 121 -12.62 23.41 0.84
CA GLY A 121 -11.75 23.16 -0.32
C GLY A 121 -12.53 23.15 -1.62
N GLU A 122 -11.82 23.35 -2.73
CA GLU A 122 -12.36 23.27 -4.07
C GLU A 122 -11.98 21.92 -4.70
N VAL A 123 -12.95 21.22 -5.31
CA VAL A 123 -12.70 19.99 -6.09
C VAL A 123 -13.02 20.25 -7.55
N ILE A 124 -12.03 20.05 -8.42
CA ILE A 124 -12.15 20.24 -9.87
C ILE A 124 -12.08 18.87 -10.54
N ILE A 125 -13.12 18.52 -11.30
CA ILE A 125 -13.17 17.27 -12.05
C ILE A 125 -12.71 17.55 -13.48
N GLN A 126 -11.43 17.21 -13.77
CA GLN A 126 -10.82 17.37 -15.09
C GLN A 126 -9.58 16.49 -15.24
N ASP A 127 -9.26 16.13 -16.45
CA ASP A 127 -7.93 15.58 -16.77
C ASP A 127 -6.86 16.67 -16.63
N VAL A 128 -5.74 16.32 -16.00
CA VAL A 128 -4.64 17.24 -15.77
C VAL A 128 -3.42 16.78 -16.58
N GLY A 129 -3.04 17.60 -17.56
CA GLY A 129 -1.80 17.48 -18.31
C GLY A 129 -0.85 18.65 -18.02
N VAL A 130 0.14 18.83 -18.88
CA VAL A 130 1.14 19.90 -18.73
C VAL A 130 0.49 21.29 -18.77
N ALA A 131 -0.51 21.49 -19.64
CA ALA A 131 -1.19 22.78 -19.77
C ALA A 131 -1.94 23.17 -18.49
N GLU A 132 -2.63 22.21 -17.87
CA GLU A 132 -3.36 22.42 -16.62
C GLU A 132 -2.39 22.64 -15.45
N LEU A 133 -1.26 21.91 -15.41
CA LEU A 133 -0.19 22.16 -14.42
C LEU A 133 0.37 23.58 -14.54
N GLU A 134 0.57 24.07 -15.77
CA GLU A 134 0.99 25.46 -16.01
C GLU A 134 -0.04 26.46 -15.45
N LEU A 135 -1.33 26.26 -15.72
CA LEU A 135 -2.40 27.11 -15.19
C LEU A 135 -2.45 27.08 -13.66
N LEU A 136 -2.43 25.91 -13.06
CA LEU A 136 -2.42 25.75 -11.61
C LEU A 136 -1.20 26.44 -10.98
N SER A 137 -0.03 26.33 -11.60
CA SER A 137 1.20 26.93 -11.10
C SER A 137 1.26 28.46 -11.23
N THR A 138 0.35 29.08 -12.02
CA THR A 138 0.20 30.54 -12.08
C THR A 138 -0.70 31.08 -10.96
N SER A 139 -1.62 30.27 -10.46
CA SER A 139 -2.67 30.69 -9.54
C SER A 139 -2.48 30.17 -8.10
N HIS A 140 -1.52 29.30 -7.87
CA HIS A 140 -1.23 28.70 -6.57
C HIS A 140 0.24 28.88 -6.18
N ASP A 141 0.49 28.98 -4.87
CA ASP A 141 1.85 29.09 -4.31
C ASP A 141 2.62 27.77 -4.39
N LEU A 142 1.91 26.62 -4.41
CA LEU A 142 2.48 25.29 -4.52
C LEU A 142 1.52 24.40 -5.32
N VAL A 143 2.08 23.61 -6.24
CA VAL A 143 1.35 22.55 -6.96
C VAL A 143 1.98 21.21 -6.61
N LEU A 144 1.17 20.27 -6.10
CA LEU A 144 1.61 18.90 -5.81
C LEU A 144 0.96 17.91 -6.78
N LEU A 145 1.75 16.92 -7.23
CA LEU A 145 1.24 15.77 -7.98
C LEU A 145 1.22 14.54 -7.06
N ALA A 146 0.01 14.08 -6.75
CA ALA A 146 -0.29 12.91 -5.93
C ALA A 146 -0.90 11.75 -6.72
N ALA A 147 -0.93 11.84 -8.05
CA ALA A 147 -1.41 10.76 -8.91
C ALA A 147 -0.41 9.61 -8.94
N GLY A 148 -0.87 8.39 -8.66
CA GLY A 148 0.01 7.21 -8.63
C GLY A 148 0.20 6.54 -10.00
N LYS A 149 -0.55 6.94 -11.02
CA LYS A 149 -0.55 6.34 -12.37
C LYS A 149 -0.99 7.33 -13.45
N GLY A 150 -0.81 6.92 -14.70
CA GLY A 150 -1.10 7.74 -15.87
C GLY A 150 0.17 8.38 -16.45
N GLU A 151 0.06 9.02 -17.61
CA GLU A 151 1.20 9.60 -18.32
C GLU A 151 1.84 10.76 -17.54
N ILE A 152 1.04 11.48 -16.76
CA ILE A 152 1.50 12.66 -16.03
C ILE A 152 2.62 12.34 -15.03
N VAL A 153 2.64 11.15 -14.42
CA VAL A 153 3.72 10.75 -13.49
C VAL A 153 5.04 10.47 -14.21
N ASN A 154 4.99 10.15 -15.50
CA ASN A 154 6.17 9.91 -16.33
C ASN A 154 6.92 11.19 -16.70
N LEU A 155 6.34 12.36 -16.39
CA LEU A 155 7.04 13.65 -16.50
C LEU A 155 8.14 13.80 -15.45
N PHE A 156 8.05 13.10 -14.31
CA PHE A 156 9.08 13.09 -13.30
C PHE A 156 10.22 12.17 -13.73
N GLU A 157 11.45 12.68 -13.68
CA GLU A 157 12.65 11.93 -14.03
C GLU A 157 12.83 10.74 -13.07
N LYS A 158 13.17 9.58 -13.62
CA LYS A 158 13.51 8.40 -12.82
C LYS A 158 14.83 8.64 -12.07
N ASP A 159 14.83 8.34 -10.78
CA ASP A 159 16.04 8.29 -9.97
C ASP A 159 16.71 6.92 -10.14
N ALA A 160 17.73 6.87 -10.98
CA ALA A 160 18.43 5.62 -11.32
C ALA A 160 19.22 5.05 -10.14
N GLU A 161 19.67 5.89 -9.20
CA GLU A 161 20.44 5.46 -8.03
C GLU A 161 19.56 4.78 -6.99
N ARG A 162 18.29 5.21 -6.90
CA ARG A 162 17.29 4.68 -5.95
C ARG A 162 16.37 3.62 -6.53
N THR A 163 16.45 3.37 -7.86
CA THR A 163 15.61 2.40 -8.55
C THR A 163 16.37 1.13 -8.86
N GLN A 164 15.97 0.01 -8.24
CA GLN A 164 16.63 -1.28 -8.43
C GLN A 164 16.14 -2.02 -9.69
N PHE A 165 14.84 -2.02 -9.95
CA PHE A 165 14.24 -2.84 -11.00
C PHE A 165 13.94 -2.04 -12.28
N GLN A 166 14.02 -2.71 -13.44
CA GLN A 166 13.73 -2.13 -14.75
C GLN A 166 12.43 -2.68 -15.35
N GLN A 167 11.84 -3.69 -14.72
CA GLN A 167 10.62 -4.37 -15.16
C GLN A 167 9.81 -4.87 -13.96
N PRO A 168 8.52 -5.19 -14.14
CA PRO A 168 7.69 -5.74 -13.09
C PRO A 168 8.28 -7.04 -12.53
N GLN A 169 8.24 -7.19 -11.21
CA GLN A 169 8.75 -8.36 -10.50
C GLN A 169 7.63 -9.35 -10.15
N ARG A 170 6.37 -8.89 -10.19
CA ARG A 170 5.18 -9.72 -9.97
C ARG A 170 4.10 -9.43 -11.00
N ALA A 171 3.34 -10.47 -11.33
CA ALA A 171 2.03 -10.37 -11.96
C ALA A 171 1.00 -10.35 -10.83
N LEU A 172 0.29 -9.25 -10.72
CA LEU A 172 -0.58 -8.94 -9.59
C LEU A 172 -2.03 -9.26 -9.91
N SER A 173 -2.72 -9.83 -8.95
CA SER A 173 -4.17 -9.95 -9.00
C SER A 173 -4.78 -9.85 -7.61
N LEU A 174 -5.99 -9.31 -7.54
CA LEU A 174 -6.78 -9.27 -6.31
C LEU A 174 -8.24 -9.56 -6.59
N THR A 175 -8.88 -10.20 -5.61
CA THR A 175 -10.27 -10.63 -5.67
C THR A 175 -10.96 -10.32 -4.35
N TYR A 176 -11.97 -9.47 -4.38
CA TYR A 176 -12.79 -9.15 -3.22
C TYR A 176 -13.92 -10.17 -3.10
N VAL A 177 -13.97 -10.88 -1.98
CA VAL A 177 -14.93 -11.96 -1.74
C VAL A 177 -15.66 -11.80 -0.42
N LYS A 178 -16.90 -12.28 -0.38
CA LYS A 178 -17.69 -12.45 0.84
C LYS A 178 -17.94 -13.94 1.09
N GLY A 179 -18.35 -14.29 2.30
CA GLY A 179 -18.66 -15.68 2.66
C GLY A 179 -17.46 -16.54 3.00
N MET A 180 -16.25 -15.98 3.11
CA MET A 180 -15.10 -16.72 3.59
C MET A 180 -15.22 -17.03 5.07
N THR A 181 -14.88 -18.26 5.46
CA THR A 181 -14.87 -18.64 6.88
C THR A 181 -13.81 -17.81 7.65
N PRO A 182 -14.21 -17.14 8.74
CA PRO A 182 -13.29 -16.31 9.52
C PRO A 182 -12.06 -17.07 10.01
N MET A 183 -10.94 -16.37 10.12
CA MET A 183 -9.73 -16.95 10.70
C MET A 183 -9.87 -17.15 12.20
N SER A 184 -9.35 -18.26 12.70
CA SER A 184 -9.24 -18.57 14.11
C SER A 184 -7.74 -18.62 14.51
N PRO A 185 -7.36 -18.22 15.74
CA PRO A 185 -8.16 -17.64 16.83
C PRO A 185 -8.35 -16.12 16.76
N PHE A 186 -7.87 -15.46 15.72
CA PHE A 186 -8.01 -14.02 15.46
C PHE A 186 -7.87 -13.70 13.96
N SER A 187 -8.43 -12.58 13.55
CA SER A 187 -8.30 -12.05 12.18
C SER A 187 -6.87 -11.61 11.90
N ARG A 188 -6.38 -11.83 10.68
CA ARG A 188 -5.00 -11.49 10.32
C ARG A 188 -4.81 -11.36 8.82
N VAL A 189 -3.71 -10.73 8.42
CA VAL A 189 -3.16 -11.03 7.10
C VAL A 189 -2.54 -12.43 7.15
N SER A 190 -3.01 -13.34 6.31
CA SER A 190 -2.42 -14.66 6.13
C SER A 190 -1.54 -14.63 4.88
N PHE A 191 -0.23 -14.57 5.08
CA PHE A 191 0.75 -14.67 4.01
C PHE A 191 1.11 -16.12 3.73
N ASN A 192 1.16 -16.50 2.45
CA ASN A 192 1.65 -17.78 1.98
C ASN A 192 2.75 -17.53 0.95
N LEU A 193 3.99 -17.86 1.29
CA LEU A 193 5.14 -17.74 0.42
C LEU A 193 5.35 -19.07 -0.31
N ILE A 194 5.17 -19.07 -1.63
CA ILE A 194 5.16 -20.27 -2.47
C ILE A 194 6.43 -20.28 -3.33
N PRO A 195 7.51 -20.97 -2.91
CA PRO A 195 8.80 -20.91 -3.58
C PRO A 195 8.71 -21.24 -5.05
N GLY A 196 9.28 -20.38 -5.91
CA GLY A 196 9.28 -20.55 -7.37
C GLY A 196 7.95 -20.25 -8.08
N VAL A 197 6.90 -19.88 -7.35
CA VAL A 197 5.57 -19.59 -7.90
C VAL A 197 5.16 -18.13 -7.63
N GLY A 198 5.27 -17.68 -6.41
CA GLY A 198 4.88 -16.36 -5.98
C GLY A 198 4.31 -16.34 -4.57
N GLU A 199 3.42 -15.41 -4.28
CA GLU A 199 2.82 -15.20 -2.97
C GLU A 199 1.29 -15.15 -3.08
N TYR A 200 0.62 -15.70 -2.06
CA TYR A 200 -0.80 -15.52 -1.83
C TYR A 200 -1.00 -14.96 -0.43
N PHE A 201 -1.80 -13.90 -0.31
CA PHE A 201 -2.20 -13.42 0.99
C PHE A 201 -3.65 -12.94 0.99
N VAL A 202 -4.28 -13.05 2.16
CA VAL A 202 -5.68 -12.72 2.35
C VAL A 202 -5.89 -12.03 3.69
N PHE A 203 -6.79 -11.06 3.73
CA PHE A 203 -7.11 -10.29 4.93
C PHE A 203 -8.49 -9.65 4.85
N PRO A 204 -9.14 -9.37 6.00
CA PRO A 204 -10.46 -8.77 6.03
C PRO A 204 -10.44 -7.30 5.58
N CYS A 205 -11.55 -6.87 5.00
CA CYS A 205 -11.77 -5.53 4.47
C CYS A 205 -13.23 -5.10 4.63
N LEU A 206 -13.46 -3.79 4.61
CA LEU A 206 -14.78 -3.21 4.41
C LEU A 206 -14.89 -2.67 2.99
N THR A 207 -15.83 -3.18 2.21
CA THR A 207 -16.14 -2.69 0.85
C THR A 207 -17.53 -2.06 0.78
N THR A 208 -17.92 -1.62 -0.40
CA THR A 208 -19.24 -0.97 -0.66
C THR A 208 -20.44 -1.86 -0.36
N THR A 209 -20.26 -3.18 -0.33
CA THR A 209 -21.32 -4.17 -0.01
C THR A 209 -21.23 -4.72 1.42
N GLY A 210 -20.32 -4.19 2.25
CA GLY A 210 -20.12 -4.60 3.64
C GLY A 210 -18.78 -5.30 3.89
N PRO A 211 -18.64 -6.00 5.03
CA PRO A 211 -17.44 -6.77 5.34
C PRO A 211 -17.14 -7.84 4.30
N CYS A 212 -15.86 -7.99 3.95
CA CYS A 212 -15.37 -8.93 2.96
C CYS A 212 -13.94 -9.34 3.26
N GLU A 213 -13.37 -10.22 2.44
CA GLU A 213 -11.95 -10.56 2.42
C GLU A 213 -11.34 -10.16 1.07
N ILE A 214 -10.08 -9.75 1.07
CA ILE A 214 -9.32 -9.52 -0.16
C ILE A 214 -8.31 -10.64 -0.32
N MET A 215 -8.45 -11.43 -1.37
CA MET A 215 -7.44 -12.37 -1.83
C MET A 215 -6.46 -11.63 -2.73
N VAL A 216 -5.17 -11.72 -2.47
CA VAL A 216 -4.12 -11.11 -3.29
C VAL A 216 -3.16 -12.17 -3.76
N PHE A 217 -2.88 -12.16 -5.06
CA PHE A 217 -1.97 -13.08 -5.73
C PHE A 217 -0.85 -12.27 -6.38
N GLU A 218 0.38 -12.68 -6.13
CA GLU A 218 1.58 -12.05 -6.68
C GLU A 218 2.44 -13.14 -7.33
N GLY A 219 2.16 -13.39 -8.61
CA GLY A 219 2.84 -14.42 -9.38
C GLY A 219 4.20 -13.96 -9.92
N ILE A 220 5.18 -14.84 -9.92
CA ILE A 220 6.43 -14.59 -10.64
C ILE A 220 6.11 -14.46 -12.13
N PRO A 221 6.56 -13.38 -12.83
CA PRO A 221 6.28 -13.18 -14.24
C PRO A 221 6.70 -14.37 -15.11
N GLY A 222 5.76 -14.85 -15.95
CA GLY A 222 5.95 -16.06 -16.77
C GLY A 222 5.80 -17.38 -16.00
N GLY A 223 5.59 -17.34 -14.70
CA GLY A 223 5.34 -18.50 -13.85
C GLY A 223 3.87 -18.91 -13.82
N PRO A 224 3.54 -19.99 -13.10
CA PRO A 224 2.20 -20.59 -13.14
C PRO A 224 1.09 -19.73 -12.49
N MET A 225 1.44 -18.76 -11.64
CA MET A 225 0.50 -17.80 -11.04
C MET A 225 0.34 -16.52 -11.89
N ASP A 226 1.12 -16.38 -12.96
CA ASP A 226 0.97 -15.32 -13.96
C ASP A 226 -0.05 -15.73 -15.03
N CYS A 227 -1.30 -15.93 -14.64
CA CYS A 227 -2.34 -16.57 -15.43
C CYS A 227 -3.62 -15.72 -15.62
N TRP A 228 -3.54 -14.42 -15.37
CA TRP A 228 -4.69 -13.52 -15.34
C TRP A 228 -5.07 -12.91 -16.69
N GLN A 229 -4.22 -13.11 -17.71
CA GLN A 229 -4.48 -12.56 -19.05
C GLN A 229 -5.72 -13.19 -19.67
N GLY A 230 -6.61 -12.34 -20.21
CA GLY A 230 -7.85 -12.78 -20.86
C GLY A 230 -9.02 -13.02 -19.90
N ILE A 231 -8.83 -12.90 -18.60
CA ILE A 231 -9.91 -12.97 -17.61
C ILE A 231 -10.62 -11.61 -17.56
N THR A 232 -11.90 -11.60 -17.91
CA THR A 232 -12.68 -10.36 -18.05
C THR A 232 -13.93 -10.31 -17.18
N SER A 233 -14.39 -11.44 -16.63
CA SER A 233 -15.54 -11.48 -15.73
C SER A 233 -15.14 -11.80 -14.28
N ALA A 234 -15.98 -11.36 -13.34
CA ALA A 234 -15.80 -11.61 -11.93
C ALA A 234 -15.84 -13.11 -11.59
N GLU A 235 -16.73 -13.87 -12.25
CA GLU A 235 -16.85 -15.32 -12.07
C GLU A 235 -15.58 -16.05 -12.50
N GLN A 236 -15.08 -15.77 -13.72
CA GLN A 236 -13.83 -16.36 -14.20
C GLN A 236 -12.65 -16.03 -13.30
N HIS A 237 -12.65 -14.80 -12.75
CA HIS A 237 -11.59 -14.33 -11.85
C HIS A 237 -11.64 -15.09 -10.52
N LEU A 238 -12.83 -15.29 -9.95
CA LEU A 238 -13.03 -16.08 -8.74
C LEU A 238 -12.66 -17.56 -8.97
N GLU A 239 -13.11 -18.15 -10.07
CA GLU A 239 -12.78 -19.53 -10.44
C GLU A 239 -11.26 -19.73 -10.48
N LYS A 240 -10.54 -18.81 -11.16
CA LYS A 240 -9.08 -18.87 -11.23
C LYS A 240 -8.42 -18.68 -9.86
N SER A 241 -8.94 -17.78 -9.03
CA SER A 241 -8.47 -17.58 -7.66
C SER A 241 -8.58 -18.88 -6.84
N LEU A 242 -9.73 -19.56 -6.92
CA LEU A 242 -9.97 -20.82 -6.20
C LEU A 242 -9.11 -21.98 -6.75
N GLU A 243 -8.90 -22.03 -8.07
CA GLU A 243 -7.96 -23.00 -8.67
C GLU A 243 -6.54 -22.86 -8.08
N LEU A 244 -6.04 -21.64 -8.00
CA LEU A 244 -4.71 -21.36 -7.45
C LEU A 244 -4.60 -21.70 -5.97
N ILE A 245 -5.63 -21.36 -5.17
CA ILE A 245 -5.68 -21.68 -3.74
C ILE A 245 -5.67 -23.20 -3.53
N ASN A 246 -6.55 -23.94 -4.23
CA ASN A 246 -6.60 -25.39 -4.13
C ASN A 246 -5.27 -26.06 -4.52
N ARG A 247 -4.58 -25.48 -5.49
CA ARG A 247 -3.32 -26.05 -6.01
C ARG A 247 -2.12 -25.78 -5.13
N TYR A 248 -2.00 -24.56 -4.59
CA TYR A 248 -0.75 -24.11 -3.95
C TYR A 248 -0.85 -23.90 -2.44
N VAL A 249 -2.04 -23.67 -1.91
CA VAL A 249 -2.28 -23.40 -0.48
C VAL A 249 -3.57 -24.08 0.00
N PRO A 250 -3.69 -25.41 -0.14
CA PRO A 250 -4.93 -26.14 0.10
C PRO A 250 -5.46 -26.01 1.55
N TRP A 251 -4.62 -25.66 2.53
CA TRP A 251 -5.06 -25.35 3.90
C TRP A 251 -5.90 -24.07 4.00
N GLU A 252 -5.83 -23.16 3.02
CA GLU A 252 -6.74 -22.01 2.90
C GLU A 252 -8.03 -22.35 2.14
N ALA A 253 -8.03 -23.42 1.33
CA ALA A 253 -9.16 -23.77 0.46
C ALA A 253 -10.43 -24.08 1.24
N GLU A 254 -10.34 -24.65 2.45
CA GLU A 254 -11.51 -24.95 3.26
C GLU A 254 -12.30 -23.70 3.65
N ARG A 255 -11.58 -22.60 3.93
CA ARG A 255 -12.19 -21.32 4.25
C ARG A 255 -12.93 -20.70 3.06
N CYS A 256 -12.58 -21.13 1.85
CA CYS A 256 -13.12 -20.59 0.60
C CYS A 256 -14.36 -21.35 0.07
N ARG A 257 -14.90 -22.33 0.79
CA ARG A 257 -16.00 -23.19 0.28
C ARG A 257 -17.29 -22.45 -0.09
N SER A 258 -17.55 -21.33 0.54
CA SER A 258 -18.79 -20.55 0.36
C SER A 258 -18.54 -19.14 -0.11
N VAL A 259 -17.35 -18.88 -0.71
CA VAL A 259 -17.03 -17.53 -1.16
C VAL A 259 -17.77 -17.16 -2.44
N GLU A 260 -18.19 -15.92 -2.49
CA GLU A 260 -18.76 -15.25 -3.64
C GLU A 260 -18.05 -13.93 -3.88
N MET A 261 -18.07 -13.41 -5.12
CA MET A 261 -17.62 -12.04 -5.39
C MET A 261 -18.45 -11.03 -4.59
N THR A 262 -17.82 -9.96 -4.15
CA THR A 262 -18.55 -8.85 -3.52
C THR A 262 -19.43 -8.11 -4.53
N ASP A 263 -18.97 -7.97 -5.75
CA ASP A 263 -19.64 -7.32 -6.89
C ASP A 263 -18.89 -7.63 -8.19
N ASP A 264 -19.48 -7.28 -9.34
CA ASP A 264 -18.90 -7.54 -10.68
C ASP A 264 -17.60 -6.76 -10.94
N LYS A 265 -17.26 -5.81 -10.10
CA LYS A 265 -16.08 -4.94 -10.21
C LYS A 265 -15.07 -5.16 -9.08
N GLY A 266 -15.30 -6.17 -8.25
CA GLY A 266 -14.50 -6.56 -7.10
C GLY A 266 -13.20 -7.27 -7.45
N PHE A 267 -12.62 -7.06 -8.63
CA PHE A 267 -11.36 -7.68 -9.04
C PHE A 267 -10.48 -6.74 -9.85
N LEU A 268 -9.19 -6.97 -9.77
CA LEU A 268 -8.17 -6.22 -10.51
C LEU A 268 -6.99 -7.13 -10.79
N SER A 269 -6.38 -6.99 -11.96
CA SER A 269 -5.09 -7.59 -12.27
C SER A 269 -4.22 -6.60 -13.04
N GLY A 270 -2.91 -6.73 -12.91
CA GLY A 270 -1.97 -5.84 -13.58
C GLY A 270 -0.52 -6.11 -13.20
N ARG A 271 0.34 -5.22 -13.64
CA ARG A 271 1.77 -5.23 -13.36
C ARG A 271 2.27 -3.80 -13.31
N PHE A 272 3.25 -3.53 -12.48
CA PHE A 272 4.01 -2.28 -12.53
C PHE A 272 5.44 -2.52 -12.07
N THR A 273 6.33 -1.62 -12.46
CA THR A 273 7.73 -1.68 -12.06
C THR A 273 7.93 -0.83 -10.83
N PRO A 274 8.43 -1.39 -9.71
CA PRO A 274 8.84 -0.58 -8.56
C PRO A 274 9.91 0.42 -8.97
N MET A 275 9.74 1.68 -8.60
CA MET A 275 10.69 2.73 -8.97
C MET A 275 10.64 3.93 -8.03
N VAL A 276 11.71 4.71 -8.05
CA VAL A 276 11.79 6.02 -7.41
C VAL A 276 12.01 7.09 -8.49
N ARG A 277 11.37 8.24 -8.34
CA ARG A 277 11.52 9.40 -9.23
C ARG A 277 12.07 10.60 -8.46
N LYS A 278 12.72 11.50 -9.18
CA LYS A 278 13.16 12.79 -8.62
C LYS A 278 11.96 13.64 -8.24
N PRO A 279 11.98 14.37 -7.12
CA PRO A 279 10.75 14.94 -6.54
C PRO A 279 10.22 16.19 -7.26
N VAL A 280 11.04 16.84 -8.09
CA VAL A 280 10.69 18.14 -8.67
C VAL A 280 10.60 18.05 -10.19
N LEU A 281 9.42 18.32 -10.73
CA LEU A 281 9.20 18.51 -12.16
C LEU A 281 9.34 19.98 -12.50
N THR A 282 10.11 20.26 -13.58
CA THR A 282 10.20 21.61 -14.16
C THR A 282 9.30 21.69 -15.38
N LEU A 283 8.32 22.58 -15.34
CA LEU A 283 7.42 22.85 -16.46
C LEU A 283 8.11 23.67 -17.56
N PRO A 284 7.57 23.72 -18.79
CA PRO A 284 8.11 24.54 -19.88
C PRO A 284 8.29 26.03 -19.51
N SER A 285 7.41 26.58 -18.69
CA SER A 285 7.52 27.95 -18.14
C SER A 285 8.66 28.15 -17.13
N GLY A 286 9.35 27.09 -16.71
CA GLY A 286 10.32 27.11 -15.64
C GLY A 286 9.72 26.92 -14.21
N ARG A 287 8.40 26.93 -14.08
CA ARG A 287 7.70 26.69 -12.80
C ARG A 287 7.88 25.25 -12.35
N LYS A 288 7.71 25.03 -11.05
CA LYS A 288 7.97 23.74 -10.43
C LYS A 288 6.68 23.07 -9.95
N VAL A 289 6.61 21.74 -10.11
CA VAL A 289 5.58 20.88 -9.53
C VAL A 289 6.29 19.89 -8.61
N PHE A 290 5.74 19.70 -7.43
CA PHE A 290 6.29 18.82 -6.41
C PHE A 290 5.53 17.48 -6.41
N GLY A 291 6.23 16.38 -6.65
CA GLY A 291 5.66 15.04 -6.58
C GLY A 291 5.49 14.55 -5.14
N MET A 292 4.54 13.62 -4.91
CA MET A 292 4.38 12.97 -3.61
C MET A 292 3.88 11.52 -3.72
N ALA A 293 4.17 10.72 -2.70
CA ALA A 293 3.74 9.32 -2.57
C ALA A 293 4.04 8.49 -3.82
N ASP A 294 3.05 7.78 -4.39
CA ASP A 294 3.23 6.90 -5.57
C ASP A 294 3.63 7.65 -6.86
N ALA A 295 3.49 8.98 -6.91
CA ALA A 295 4.08 9.74 -8.01
C ALA A 295 5.62 9.64 -8.01
N LEU A 296 6.22 9.47 -6.83
CA LEU A 296 7.66 9.43 -6.64
C LEU A 296 8.21 8.06 -6.22
N VAL A 297 7.53 7.36 -5.31
CA VAL A 297 8.01 6.11 -4.70
C VAL A 297 6.96 5.03 -4.90
N VAL A 298 7.11 4.27 -5.98
CA VAL A 298 6.22 3.15 -6.33
C VAL A 298 6.80 1.87 -5.75
N ASN A 299 6.09 1.25 -4.82
CA ASN A 299 6.46 -0.05 -4.25
C ASN A 299 5.54 -1.15 -4.79
N ASP A 300 6.09 -2.35 -4.94
CA ASP A 300 5.29 -3.56 -5.14
C ASP A 300 4.42 -3.83 -3.89
N PRO A 301 3.19 -4.32 -4.03
CA PRO A 301 2.27 -4.54 -2.91
C PRO A 301 2.63 -5.72 -2.00
N ILE A 302 3.67 -6.51 -2.30
CA ILE A 302 4.08 -7.71 -1.53
C ILE A 302 4.24 -7.47 -0.02
N THR A 303 4.56 -6.24 0.38
CA THR A 303 4.68 -5.84 1.79
C THR A 303 3.47 -5.03 2.31
N GLY A 304 2.46 -4.79 1.48
CA GLY A 304 1.25 -4.05 1.84
C GLY A 304 1.49 -2.56 2.19
N GLN A 305 2.59 -1.96 1.74
CA GLN A 305 3.03 -0.63 2.22
C GLN A 305 2.55 0.57 1.40
N GLY A 306 1.91 0.40 0.24
CA GLY A 306 1.54 1.52 -0.63
C GLY A 306 0.70 2.60 0.08
N SER A 307 -0.43 2.23 0.67
CA SER A 307 -1.30 3.17 1.40
C SER A 307 -0.68 3.69 2.69
N ASN A 308 0.14 2.88 3.37
CA ASN A 308 0.90 3.29 4.56
C ASN A 308 1.93 4.37 4.20
N ASN A 309 2.68 4.19 3.10
CA ASN A 309 3.60 5.18 2.58
C ASN A 309 2.87 6.47 2.16
N ALA A 310 1.72 6.34 1.51
CA ALA A 310 0.91 7.49 1.12
C ALA A 310 0.49 8.33 2.34
N ALA A 311 0.02 7.70 3.40
CA ALA A 311 -0.37 8.37 4.64
C ALA A 311 0.83 9.06 5.33
N LYS A 312 1.96 8.37 5.42
CA LYS A 312 3.19 8.90 6.04
C LYS A 312 3.80 10.04 5.21
N CYS A 313 3.79 9.93 3.87
CA CYS A 313 4.18 11.01 2.97
C CYS A 313 3.32 12.25 3.19
N SER A 314 2.00 12.11 3.25
CA SER A 314 1.06 13.21 3.50
C SER A 314 1.35 13.91 4.81
N LYS A 315 1.66 13.16 5.87
CA LYS A 315 1.99 13.76 7.17
C LYS A 315 3.28 14.56 7.12
N VAL A 316 4.35 14.02 6.53
CA VAL A 316 5.65 14.73 6.39
C VAL A 316 5.46 16.00 5.58
N TYR A 317 4.72 15.93 4.46
CA TYR A 317 4.49 17.08 3.59
C TYR A 317 3.62 18.13 4.27
N LEU A 318 2.57 17.72 4.98
CA LEU A 318 1.75 18.63 5.79
C LEU A 318 2.61 19.40 6.81
N ASP A 319 3.41 18.69 7.58
CA ASP A 319 4.26 19.28 8.62
C ASP A 319 5.28 20.24 8.01
N ALA A 320 5.93 19.87 6.89
CA ALA A 320 6.88 20.71 6.18
C ALA A 320 6.26 21.97 5.57
N ILE A 321 5.06 21.86 4.98
CA ILE A 321 4.32 22.99 4.41
C ILE A 321 3.93 23.97 5.52
N VAL A 322 3.43 23.46 6.64
CA VAL A 322 3.04 24.29 7.79
C VAL A 322 4.27 24.98 8.40
N ALA A 323 5.37 24.26 8.58
CA ALA A 323 6.61 24.82 9.11
C ALA A 323 7.25 25.87 8.17
N ARG A 324 6.99 25.78 6.86
CA ARG A 324 7.50 26.75 5.87
C ARG A 324 6.88 28.14 6.06
N GLY A 325 5.67 28.24 6.54
CA GLY A 325 4.98 29.48 6.84
C GLY A 325 4.83 30.38 5.60
N VAL A 326 5.38 31.59 5.66
CA VAL A 326 5.30 32.60 4.58
C VAL A 326 6.45 32.52 3.57
N GLN A 327 7.44 31.64 3.77
CA GLN A 327 8.59 31.50 2.89
C GLN A 327 8.21 30.79 1.59
N ASP A 328 8.91 31.07 0.48
CA ASP A 328 8.63 30.47 -0.82
C ASP A 328 8.89 28.96 -0.84
N PHE A 329 8.07 28.24 -1.59
CA PHE A 329 8.21 26.81 -1.85
C PHE A 329 9.18 26.58 -3.03
N GLY A 330 10.47 26.91 -2.82
CA GLY A 330 11.51 26.73 -3.83
C GLY A 330 11.92 25.26 -4.04
N PRO A 331 12.67 24.96 -5.12
CA PRO A 331 13.08 23.60 -5.43
C PRO A 331 13.94 22.96 -4.34
N ASP A 332 14.82 23.72 -3.69
CA ASP A 332 15.66 23.20 -2.60
C ASP A 332 14.80 22.73 -1.43
N TRP A 333 13.76 23.50 -1.04
CA TRP A 333 12.82 23.09 -0.02
C TRP A 333 12.02 21.85 -0.42
N MET A 334 11.64 21.72 -1.70
CA MET A 334 10.96 20.53 -2.21
C MET A 334 11.86 19.30 -2.10
N HIS A 335 13.14 19.43 -2.46
CA HIS A 335 14.13 18.37 -2.29
C HIS A 335 14.30 17.99 -0.81
N ASP A 336 14.50 18.96 0.07
CA ASP A 336 14.69 18.73 1.50
C ASP A 336 13.44 18.05 2.12
N THR A 337 12.24 18.46 1.71
CA THR A 337 10.99 17.83 2.16
C THR A 337 10.88 16.38 1.67
N PHE A 338 11.26 16.12 0.43
CA PHE A 338 11.30 14.75 -0.08
C PHE A 338 12.34 13.89 0.68
N GLU A 339 13.53 14.43 0.98
CA GLU A 339 14.56 13.70 1.73
C GLU A 339 14.09 13.36 3.16
N GLN A 340 13.29 14.21 3.79
CA GLN A 340 12.65 13.89 5.07
C GLN A 340 11.70 12.68 4.92
N TYR A 341 10.87 12.65 3.88
CA TYR A 341 10.03 11.47 3.59
C TYR A 341 10.88 10.25 3.19
N TRP A 342 11.91 10.44 2.37
CA TRP A 342 12.80 9.38 1.92
C TRP A 342 13.54 8.72 3.07
N SER A 343 13.87 9.46 4.13
CA SER A 343 14.49 8.91 5.33
C SER A 343 13.71 7.74 5.94
N TYR A 344 12.38 7.73 5.74
CA TYR A 344 11.50 6.62 6.07
C TYR A 344 11.30 5.67 4.88
N ALA A 345 10.91 6.20 3.72
CA ALA A 345 10.48 5.42 2.57
C ALA A 345 11.58 4.47 2.03
N GLN A 346 12.86 4.83 2.17
CA GLN A 346 13.98 3.96 1.79
C GLN A 346 13.97 2.59 2.50
N HIS A 347 13.51 2.55 3.75
CA HIS A 347 13.39 1.30 4.51
C HIS A 347 12.29 0.41 3.93
N VAL A 348 11.18 1.01 3.52
CA VAL A 348 10.10 0.31 2.83
C VAL A 348 10.58 -0.22 1.49
N VAL A 349 11.21 0.62 0.67
CA VAL A 349 11.77 0.24 -0.64
C VAL A 349 12.76 -0.91 -0.50
N LYS A 350 13.71 -0.80 0.45
CA LYS A 350 14.70 -1.84 0.69
C LYS A 350 14.07 -3.15 1.11
N TRP A 351 13.11 -3.12 2.04
CA TRP A 351 12.41 -4.30 2.52
C TRP A 351 11.57 -4.95 1.41
N THR A 352 10.75 -4.16 0.72
CA THR A 352 9.92 -4.63 -0.41
C THR A 352 10.79 -5.25 -1.50
N ASN A 353 11.87 -4.59 -1.91
CA ASN A 353 12.76 -5.10 -2.94
C ASN A 353 13.45 -6.40 -2.53
N THR A 354 13.78 -6.58 -1.25
CA THR A 354 14.33 -7.84 -0.74
C THR A 354 13.31 -8.98 -0.86
N MET A 355 12.03 -8.71 -0.61
CA MET A 355 10.96 -9.72 -0.74
C MET A 355 10.68 -10.12 -2.18
N LEU A 356 10.99 -9.26 -3.16
CA LEU A 356 10.82 -9.54 -4.59
C LEU A 356 11.92 -10.41 -5.20
N THR A 357 12.99 -10.66 -4.47
CA THR A 357 14.10 -11.54 -4.88
C THR A 357 14.04 -12.87 -4.13
N PRO A 358 14.69 -13.93 -4.62
CA PRO A 358 14.80 -15.17 -3.87
C PRO A 358 15.33 -14.89 -2.46
N PRO A 359 14.65 -15.36 -1.40
CA PRO A 359 15.05 -15.04 -0.04
C PRO A 359 16.42 -15.63 0.28
N PRO A 360 17.35 -14.84 0.84
CA PRO A 360 18.64 -15.36 1.29
C PRO A 360 18.43 -16.35 2.46
N GLN A 361 19.38 -17.26 2.65
CA GLN A 361 19.28 -18.35 3.61
C GLN A 361 18.94 -17.89 5.04
N HIS A 362 19.53 -16.78 5.50
CA HIS A 362 19.25 -16.24 6.83
C HIS A 362 17.80 -15.81 7.03
N LEU A 363 17.10 -15.35 5.97
CA LEU A 363 15.68 -15.02 6.07
C LEU A 363 14.80 -16.27 6.14
N LEU A 364 15.14 -17.33 5.44
CA LEU A 364 14.45 -18.62 5.57
C LEU A 364 14.59 -19.17 7.00
N GLU A 365 15.79 -19.08 7.56
CA GLU A 365 16.08 -19.46 8.96
C GLU A 365 15.28 -18.60 9.95
N LEU A 366 15.24 -17.27 9.75
CA LEU A 366 14.47 -16.34 10.55
C LEU A 366 12.98 -16.68 10.55
N LEU A 367 12.40 -16.85 9.35
CA LEU A 367 10.97 -17.15 9.20
C LEU A 367 10.62 -18.52 9.77
N GLY A 368 11.50 -19.51 9.61
CA GLY A 368 11.35 -20.83 10.24
C GLY A 368 11.47 -20.78 11.75
N ALA A 369 12.45 -20.06 12.31
CA ALA A 369 12.62 -19.90 13.74
C ALA A 369 11.43 -19.17 14.43
N ALA A 370 10.76 -18.28 13.70
CA ALA A 370 9.57 -17.60 14.20
C ALA A 370 8.41 -18.57 14.54
N SER A 371 8.37 -19.76 13.92
CA SER A 371 7.37 -20.79 14.23
C SER A 371 7.55 -21.38 15.66
N GLN A 372 8.74 -21.23 16.23
CA GLN A 372 9.08 -21.74 17.58
C GLN A 372 9.29 -20.62 18.60
N SER A 373 9.23 -19.35 18.18
CA SER A 373 9.50 -18.20 19.04
C SER A 373 8.46 -17.09 18.85
N LYS A 374 7.51 -17.00 19.79
CA LYS A 374 6.49 -15.94 19.77
C LYS A 374 7.10 -14.53 19.78
N PRO A 375 8.16 -14.21 20.57
CA PRO A 375 8.80 -12.89 20.50
C PRO A 375 9.38 -12.58 19.11
N LEU A 376 9.90 -13.59 18.41
CA LEU A 376 10.44 -13.42 17.06
C LEU A 376 9.31 -13.17 16.04
N ALA A 377 8.25 -13.98 16.08
CA ALA A 377 7.07 -13.77 15.24
C ALA A 377 6.44 -12.37 15.47
N SER A 378 6.35 -11.94 16.75
CA SER A 378 5.83 -10.61 17.11
C SER A 378 6.69 -9.48 16.54
N ALA A 379 8.02 -9.59 16.62
CA ALA A 379 8.92 -8.58 16.06
C ALA A 379 8.78 -8.46 14.53
N ILE A 380 8.63 -9.60 13.83
CA ILE A 380 8.37 -9.60 12.38
C ILE A 380 7.02 -8.94 12.07
N ALA A 381 5.95 -9.34 12.77
CA ALA A 381 4.61 -8.81 12.53
C ALA A 381 4.52 -7.29 12.77
N ASN A 382 5.07 -6.79 13.88
CA ASN A 382 5.03 -5.37 14.22
C ASN A 382 5.97 -4.51 13.35
N GLY A 383 6.94 -5.12 12.65
CA GLY A 383 7.74 -4.46 11.62
C GLY A 383 6.92 -3.93 10.44
N PHE A 384 5.71 -4.46 10.18
CA PHE A 384 4.81 -3.95 9.15
C PHE A 384 4.27 -2.55 9.45
N ASP A 385 4.09 -2.19 10.72
CA ASP A 385 3.69 -0.83 11.12
C ASP A 385 4.85 0.18 10.94
N ASP A 386 6.08 -0.26 11.24
CA ASP A 386 7.29 0.55 11.02
C ASP A 386 8.46 -0.28 10.46
N PRO A 387 8.61 -0.33 9.14
CA PRO A 387 9.68 -1.09 8.48
C PRO A 387 11.12 -0.69 8.84
N ARG A 388 11.34 0.44 9.52
CA ARG A 388 12.66 0.80 10.07
C ARG A 388 13.14 -0.21 11.10
N ASN A 389 12.20 -0.87 11.79
CA ASN A 389 12.48 -1.89 12.82
C ASN A 389 13.07 -3.18 12.24
N PHE A 390 13.05 -3.38 10.93
CA PHE A 390 13.71 -4.51 10.27
C PHE A 390 15.24 -4.36 10.16
N ALA A 391 15.77 -3.15 10.30
CA ALA A 391 17.22 -2.94 10.25
C ALA A 391 17.86 -3.13 11.63
N PRO A 392 19.07 -3.75 11.69
CA PRO A 392 19.80 -4.35 10.56
C PRO A 392 19.45 -5.82 10.28
N TRP A 393 18.74 -6.49 11.21
CA TRP A 393 18.61 -7.95 11.30
C TRP A 393 17.89 -8.63 10.12
N TRP A 394 17.08 -7.90 9.36
CA TRP A 394 16.46 -8.43 8.14
C TRP A 394 17.45 -8.51 6.96
N PHE A 395 18.46 -7.65 6.93
CA PHE A 395 19.31 -7.42 5.77
C PHE A 395 20.74 -7.94 5.92
N ASP A 396 21.14 -8.34 7.13
CA ASP A 396 22.50 -8.79 7.45
C ASP A 396 22.46 -10.12 8.20
N ALA A 397 23.14 -11.11 7.67
CA ALA A 397 23.08 -12.49 8.18
C ALA A 397 23.59 -12.61 9.64
N GLN A 398 24.64 -11.87 9.99
CA GLN A 398 25.20 -11.93 11.35
C GLN A 398 24.25 -11.28 12.37
N SER A 399 23.71 -10.11 12.01
CA SER A 399 22.70 -9.40 12.81
C SER A 399 21.42 -10.24 12.96
N CYS A 400 21.01 -10.95 11.90
CA CYS A 400 19.88 -11.87 11.93
C CYS A 400 20.07 -12.99 12.92
N GLN A 401 21.22 -13.67 12.89
CA GLN A 401 21.53 -14.76 13.83
C GLN A 401 21.56 -14.27 15.29
N ALA A 402 22.18 -13.12 15.54
CA ALA A 402 22.18 -12.50 16.86
C ALA A 402 20.76 -12.20 17.35
N PHE A 403 19.92 -11.68 16.47
CA PHE A 403 18.53 -11.36 16.76
C PHE A 403 17.69 -12.61 17.06
N ILE A 404 17.85 -13.69 16.27
CA ILE A 404 17.19 -14.98 16.52
C ILE A 404 17.57 -15.50 17.91
N GLN A 405 18.87 -15.50 18.24
CA GLN A 405 19.34 -15.97 19.54
C GLN A 405 18.79 -15.14 20.70
N GLU A 406 18.76 -13.81 20.56
CA GLU A 406 18.19 -12.92 21.58
C GLU A 406 16.70 -13.22 21.81
N LYS A 407 15.90 -13.26 20.75
CA LYS A 407 14.45 -13.45 20.85
C LYS A 407 14.07 -14.87 21.29
N THR A 408 14.87 -15.87 20.96
CA THR A 408 14.64 -17.24 21.42
C THR A 408 14.93 -17.39 22.92
N ARG A 409 15.97 -16.71 23.46
CA ARG A 409 16.22 -16.67 24.91
C ARG A 409 15.11 -15.99 25.69
N GLN A 410 14.44 -14.98 25.12
CA GLN A 410 13.30 -14.31 25.76
C GLN A 410 12.05 -15.20 25.84
N ALA A 411 11.99 -16.27 25.05
CA ALA A 411 10.89 -17.23 25.04
C ALA A 411 11.07 -18.41 26.01
N ALA A 412 12.31 -18.67 26.47
CA ALA A 412 12.65 -19.71 27.42
C ALA A 412 12.53 -19.20 28.88
#